data_1f3f1195324beba44f7492aa637b3b68
#
_entry.id   1f3f1195324beba44f7492aa637b3b68
#
_cell.length_a   1.000
_cell.length_b   1.000
_cell.length_c   1.000
_cell.angle_alpha   90.00
_cell.angle_beta   90.00
_cell.angle_gamma   90.00
#
_symmetry.space_group_name_H-M   'P 1'
#
loop_
_entity.id
_entity.type
_entity.pdbx_description
1 polymer ?
#
loop_
_entity_poly.entity_id
_entity_poly.type
_entity_poly.pdbx_seq_one_letter_code
_entity_poly.pdbx_strand_id
1 'polypeptide(L)'
;MFEMSKLLKVGVIRGGVSTEREVSMNTGSEIIKNLNRDKYEVFDIVINSEREVFEKLENLDLDFVYIALHGIFGEDGRVQAILESLGIAY
;
A
#
# COMPACT_ATOMS: atom_id res chain seq x y z
N MET A 1 -11.48 -15.14 -24.96
CA MET A 1 -11.59 -14.74 -24.24
C MET A 1 -11.39 -13.80 -23.74
N PHE A 2 -11.50 -13.62 -23.14
CA PHE A 2 -11.35 -12.64 -22.67
C PHE A 2 -10.73 -12.35 -21.61
N GLU A 3 -10.40 -11.62 -21.31
CA GLU A 3 -9.66 -10.80 -20.57
C GLU A 3 -10.33 -10.32 -19.43
N MET A 4 -11.49 -10.64 -19.24
CA MET A 4 -12.24 -10.25 -18.12
C MET A 4 -11.62 -10.73 -16.87
N SER A 5 -10.71 -11.60 -16.94
CA SER A 5 -10.08 -12.12 -15.75
C SER A 5 -8.92 -11.28 -15.26
N LYS A 6 -8.64 -10.17 -15.90
CA LYS A 6 -7.52 -9.35 -15.48
C LYS A 6 -7.84 -8.66 -14.15
N LEU A 7 -7.02 -8.89 -13.14
CA LEU A 7 -7.22 -8.32 -11.82
C LEU A 7 -6.56 -6.96 -11.72
N LEU A 8 -7.14 -6.09 -10.90
CA LEU A 8 -6.51 -4.83 -10.56
C LEU A 8 -5.44 -5.10 -9.50
N LYS A 9 -4.29 -4.47 -9.64
CA LYS A 9 -3.18 -4.66 -8.74
C LYS A 9 -3.26 -3.62 -7.63
N VAL A 10 -3.44 -4.10 -6.41
CA VAL A 10 -3.64 -3.23 -5.26
C VAL A 10 -2.55 -3.49 -4.24
N GLY A 11 -1.87 -2.43 -3.82
CA GLY A 11 -0.90 -2.53 -2.76
C GLY A 11 -1.49 -2.06 -1.44
N VAL A 12 -1.07 -2.67 -0.35
CA VAL A 12 -1.44 -2.22 0.98
C VAL A 12 -0.15 -1.90 1.71
N ILE A 13 0.07 -0.62 2.00
CA ILE A 13 1.29 -0.16 2.68
C ILE A 13 1.00 -0.12 4.17
N ARG A 14 1.81 -0.85 4.94
CA ARG A 14 1.65 -0.90 6.39
C ARG A 14 3.00 -0.96 7.08
N GLY A 15 3.00 -0.78 8.40
CA GLY A 15 4.22 -0.80 9.19
C GLY A 15 4.61 0.61 9.59
N GLY A 16 5.74 1.07 9.10
CA GLY A 16 6.22 2.41 9.42
C GLY A 16 7.11 2.43 10.65
N VAL A 17 7.53 3.62 11.05
CA VAL A 17 8.50 3.79 12.12
C VAL A 17 7.91 4.40 13.38
N SER A 18 6.62 4.69 13.39
CA SER A 18 6.02 5.36 14.54
C SER A 18 5.71 4.36 15.65
N THR A 19 5.34 4.89 16.81
CA THR A 19 4.92 4.04 17.92
C THR A 19 3.62 3.33 17.62
N GLU A 20 2.96 3.71 16.52
CA GLU A 20 1.70 3.08 16.10
C GLU A 20 1.90 2.01 15.04
N ARG A 21 3.12 1.50 14.90
CA ARG A 21 3.42 0.48 13.92
C ARG A 21 2.54 -0.76 14.08
N GLU A 22 2.30 -1.17 15.32
CA GLU A 22 1.48 -2.35 15.56
C GLU A 22 0.06 -2.13 15.09
N VAL A 23 -0.48 -0.94 15.32
CA VAL A 23 -1.82 -0.60 14.84
C VAL A 23 -1.84 -0.64 13.32
N SER A 24 -0.81 -0.09 12.69
CA SER A 24 -0.70 -0.09 11.23
C SER A 24 -0.64 -1.50 10.69
N MET A 25 0.15 -2.37 11.32
CA MET A 25 0.24 -3.76 10.86
C MET A 25 -1.11 -4.46 10.95
N ASN A 26 -1.85 -4.19 12.03
CA ASN A 26 -3.16 -4.80 12.21
C ASN A 26 -4.19 -4.24 11.22
N THR A 27 -4.18 -2.93 11.00
CA THR A 27 -5.08 -2.30 10.04
C THR A 27 -4.84 -2.86 8.65
N GLY A 28 -3.57 -2.95 8.25
CA GLY A 28 -3.22 -3.50 6.95
C GLY A 28 -3.64 -4.94 6.81
N SER A 29 -3.48 -5.73 7.87
CA SER A 29 -3.91 -7.13 7.83
C SER A 29 -5.40 -7.25 7.60
N GLU A 30 -6.20 -6.39 8.23
CA GLU A 30 -7.64 -6.42 8.04
C GLU A 30 -8.03 -6.02 6.62
N ILE A 31 -7.36 -5.02 6.06
CA ILE A 31 -7.63 -4.62 4.69
C ILE A 31 -7.30 -5.76 3.74
N ILE A 32 -6.12 -6.37 3.90
CA ILE A 32 -5.69 -7.47 3.03
C ILE A 32 -6.67 -8.63 3.12
N LYS A 33 -7.12 -8.94 4.33
CA LYS A 33 -8.00 -10.05 4.56
C LYS A 33 -9.36 -9.84 3.88
N ASN A 34 -9.81 -8.60 3.80
CA ASN A 34 -11.14 -8.30 3.30
C ASN A 34 -11.20 -7.92 1.82
N LEU A 35 -10.06 -7.81 1.15
CA LEU A 35 -10.06 -7.51 -0.27
C LEU A 35 -10.48 -8.74 -1.07
N ASN A 36 -11.32 -8.50 -2.06
CA ASN A 36 -11.88 -9.58 -2.89
C ASN A 36 -10.82 -10.04 -3.91
N ARG A 37 -10.34 -11.27 -3.73
CA ARG A 37 -9.29 -11.80 -4.60
C ARG A 37 -9.78 -12.15 -6.00
N ASP A 38 -11.08 -12.12 -6.21
CA ASP A 38 -11.62 -12.32 -7.56
C ASP A 38 -11.49 -11.03 -8.39
N LYS A 39 -11.28 -9.89 -7.70
CA LYS A 39 -11.16 -8.60 -8.38
C LYS A 39 -9.76 -8.01 -8.27
N TYR A 40 -9.03 -8.36 -7.20
CA TYR A 40 -7.77 -7.71 -6.88
C TYR A 40 -6.64 -8.68 -6.70
N GLU A 41 -5.51 -8.34 -7.26
CA GLU A 41 -4.26 -8.99 -6.93
C GLU A 41 -3.63 -8.12 -5.85
N VAL A 42 -3.44 -8.66 -4.66
CA VAL A 42 -3.07 -7.86 -3.48
C VAL A 42 -1.58 -8.02 -3.17
N PHE A 43 -0.92 -6.89 -2.98
CA PHE A 43 0.50 -6.85 -2.64
C PHE A 43 0.63 -6.28 -1.23
N ASP A 44 1.22 -7.06 -0.33
CA ASP A 44 1.44 -6.67 1.06
C ASP A 44 2.79 -5.95 1.13
N ILE A 45 2.76 -4.65 1.34
CA ILE A 45 3.96 -3.82 1.31
C ILE A 45 4.26 -3.34 2.72
N VAL A 46 5.13 -4.08 3.42
CA VAL A 46 5.52 -3.73 4.78
C VAL A 46 6.77 -2.87 4.70
N ILE A 47 6.72 -1.69 5.30
CA ILE A 47 7.86 -0.78 5.28
C ILE A 47 8.36 -0.53 6.69
N ASN A 48 9.66 -0.25 6.79
CA ASN A 48 10.32 0.05 8.06
C ASN A 48 10.89 1.46 8.06
N SER A 49 10.84 2.15 6.94
CA SER A 49 11.35 3.52 6.84
C SER A 49 10.70 4.21 5.66
N GLU A 50 10.82 5.53 5.64
CA GLU A 50 10.28 6.34 4.57
C GLU A 50 10.88 5.96 3.22
N ARG A 51 12.18 5.69 3.21
CA ARG A 51 12.88 5.32 1.99
C ARG A 51 12.31 4.05 1.37
N GLU A 52 11.88 3.12 2.19
CA GLU A 52 11.38 1.85 1.68
C GLU A 52 10.09 2.00 0.89
N VAL A 53 9.32 3.05 1.13
CA VAL A 53 8.13 3.28 0.34
C VAL A 53 8.51 3.39 -1.13
N PHE A 54 9.48 4.26 -1.42
CA PHE A 54 9.92 4.46 -2.78
C PHE A 54 10.58 3.19 -3.33
N GLU A 55 11.49 2.59 -2.55
CA GLU A 55 12.23 1.43 -3.00
C GLU A 55 11.33 0.25 -3.35
N LYS A 56 10.29 0.06 -2.57
CA LYS A 56 9.43 -1.10 -2.77
C LYS A 56 8.37 -0.88 -3.83
N LEU A 57 8.05 0.37 -4.12
CA LEU A 57 6.99 0.68 -5.08
C LEU A 57 7.49 1.03 -6.47
N GLU A 58 8.73 1.49 -6.61
CA GLU A 58 9.18 2.00 -7.90
C GLU A 58 9.16 0.94 -9.01
N ASN A 59 9.28 -0.32 -8.64
CA ASN A 59 9.29 -1.41 -9.62
C ASN A 59 7.99 -2.20 -9.66
N LEU A 60 6.96 -1.73 -8.95
CA LEU A 60 5.66 -2.39 -8.96
C LEU A 60 4.71 -1.60 -9.85
N ASP A 61 3.92 -2.32 -10.62
CA ASP A 61 2.94 -1.71 -11.51
C ASP A 61 1.58 -1.83 -10.83
N LEU A 62 1.32 -0.95 -9.88
CA LEU A 62 0.10 -1.01 -9.08
C LEU A 62 -0.94 -0.07 -9.64
N ASP A 63 -2.19 -0.51 -9.61
CA ASP A 63 -3.30 0.32 -10.04
C ASP A 63 -3.77 1.23 -8.91
N PHE A 64 -3.57 0.80 -7.67
CA PHE A 64 -4.09 1.53 -6.53
C PHE A 64 -3.38 1.09 -5.26
N VAL A 65 -3.30 1.98 -4.28
CA VAL A 65 -2.66 1.67 -3.00
C VAL A 65 -3.55 2.12 -1.85
N TYR A 66 -3.74 1.24 -0.87
CA TYR A 66 -4.32 1.61 0.41
C TYR A 66 -3.17 1.96 1.35
N ILE A 67 -3.28 3.09 2.01
CA ILE A 67 -2.27 3.53 2.97
C ILE A 67 -2.79 3.22 4.37
N ALA A 68 -2.21 2.21 5.01
CA ALA A 68 -2.61 1.79 6.34
C ALA A 68 -1.62 2.26 7.40
N LEU A 69 -0.84 3.28 7.07
CA LEU A 69 0.15 3.81 7.99
C LEU A 69 -0.49 4.77 8.98
N HIS A 70 0.01 4.76 10.21
CA HIS A 70 -0.44 5.66 11.25
C HIS A 70 0.74 6.48 11.76
N GLY A 71 0.45 7.58 12.45
CA GLY A 71 1.49 8.44 12.98
C GLY A 71 1.91 9.49 11.96
N ILE A 72 2.95 10.24 12.31
CA ILE A 72 3.33 11.40 11.52
C ILE A 72 3.61 11.07 10.07
N PHE A 73 4.41 10.05 9.83
CA PHE A 73 4.80 9.71 8.47
C PHE A 73 3.60 9.38 7.58
N GLY A 74 2.65 8.63 8.11
CA GLY A 74 1.49 8.24 7.31
C GLY A 74 0.44 9.33 7.19
N GLU A 75 0.53 10.38 8.01
CA GLU A 75 -0.52 11.39 8.08
C GLU A 75 -0.10 12.79 7.65
N ASP A 76 1.17 12.98 7.32
CA ASP A 76 1.67 14.32 6.98
C ASP A 76 1.84 14.57 5.48
N GLY A 77 1.43 13.64 4.66
CA GLY A 77 1.46 13.82 3.21
C GLY A 77 2.71 13.30 2.52
N ARG A 78 3.68 12.78 3.26
CA ARG A 78 4.92 12.30 2.63
C ARG A 78 4.70 11.07 1.77
N VAL A 79 3.94 10.11 2.26
CA VAL A 79 3.67 8.89 1.50
C VAL A 79 2.86 9.24 0.27
N GLN A 80 1.88 10.12 0.42
CA GLN A 80 1.05 10.56 -0.68
C GLN A 80 1.90 11.23 -1.76
N ALA A 81 2.85 12.07 -1.35
CA ALA A 81 3.72 12.75 -2.31
C ALA A 81 4.56 11.76 -3.09
N ILE A 82 5.06 10.71 -2.43
CA ILE A 82 5.83 9.67 -3.10
C ILE A 82 4.96 8.95 -4.12
N LEU A 83 3.74 8.58 -3.72
CA LEU A 83 2.83 7.89 -4.61
C LEU A 83 2.47 8.75 -5.81
N GLU A 84 2.25 10.04 -5.60
CA GLU A 84 1.96 10.94 -6.70
C GLU A 84 3.14 11.05 -7.66
N SER A 85 4.36 11.09 -7.13
CA SER A 85 5.53 11.18 -7.99
C SER A 85 5.73 9.90 -8.79
N LEU A 86 5.24 8.77 -8.30
CA LEU A 86 5.33 7.51 -9.01
C LEU A 86 4.12 7.25 -9.90
N GLY A 87 3.14 8.15 -9.86
CA GLY A 87 1.94 7.99 -10.68
C GLY A 87 0.98 6.93 -10.18
N ILE A 88 1.00 6.63 -8.89
CA ILE A 88 0.16 5.59 -8.31
C ILE A 88 -1.03 6.20 -7.58
N ALA A 89 -2.24 5.76 -7.89
CA ALA A 89 -3.45 6.22 -7.21
C ALA A 89 -3.50 5.67 -5.78
N TYR A 90 -4.16 6.41 -4.87
CA TYR A 90 -4.29 5.97 -3.49
C TYR A 90 -5.60 6.41 -2.86
#